data_fdeeee79328e1a93f22b7705a520691d
#
_entry.id   fdeeee79328e1a93f22b7705a520691d
#
_cell.length_a   1.000
_cell.length_b   1.000
_cell.length_c   1.000
_cell.angle_alpha   90.00
_cell.angle_beta   90.00
_cell.angle_gamma   90.00
#
_symmetry.space_group_name_H-M   'P 1'
#
loop_
_entity.id
_entity.type
_entity.pdbx_description
1 polymer ?
#
loop_
_entity_poly.entity_id
_entity_poly.type
_entity_poly.pdbx_seq_one_letter_code
_entity_poly.pdbx_strand_id
1 'polypeptide(L)' 'MNLPQDPFMLLSMVNMKLRDEYPTLTEFCKSNGIDEESLKASLASAGFEYMPEINQFR' A
#
# COMPACT_ATOMS: atom_id res chain seq x y z
N MET A 1 5.35 -4.65 -10.90
CA MET A 1 4.95 -3.23 -10.75
C MET A 1 6.10 -2.42 -10.18
N ASN A 2 6.40 -1.27 -10.77
CA ASN A 2 7.43 -0.38 -10.25
C ASN A 2 6.80 0.55 -9.22
N LEU A 3 7.33 0.50 -8.00
CA LEU A 3 6.81 1.31 -6.91
C LEU A 3 7.62 2.60 -6.79
N PRO A 4 6.95 3.74 -6.52
CA PRO A 4 7.68 4.97 -6.22
C PRO A 4 8.57 4.81 -4.99
N GLN A 5 9.73 5.44 -5.00
CA GLN A 5 10.61 5.43 -3.83
C GLN A 5 10.19 6.48 -2.80
N ASP A 6 9.54 7.54 -3.25
CA ASP A 6 9.02 8.56 -2.35
C ASP A 6 7.83 8.00 -1.57
N PRO A 7 7.88 7.96 -0.24
CA PRO A 7 6.82 7.36 0.56
C PRO A 7 5.46 8.06 0.40
N PHE A 8 5.44 9.36 0.12
CA PHE A 8 4.18 10.08 -0.09
C PHE A 8 3.55 9.71 -1.42
N MET A 9 4.37 9.56 -2.47
CA MET A 9 3.89 9.09 -3.76
C MET A 9 3.45 7.64 -3.68
N LEU A 10 4.19 6.81 -2.96
CA LEU A 10 3.83 5.43 -2.73
C LEU A 10 2.49 5.32 -2.01
N LEU A 11 2.29 6.12 -0.97
CA LEU A 11 1.04 6.17 -0.22
C LEU A 11 -0.13 6.49 -1.14
N SER A 12 0.00 7.53 -1.96
CA SER A 12 -1.06 7.96 -2.87
C SER A 12 -1.41 6.86 -3.87
N MET A 13 -0.40 6.24 -4.45
CA MET A 13 -0.60 5.20 -5.46
C MET A 13 -1.27 3.98 -4.84
N VAL A 14 -0.77 3.52 -3.70
CA VAL A 14 -1.33 2.34 -3.03
C VAL A 14 -2.78 2.59 -2.60
N ASN A 15 -3.05 3.74 -1.96
CA ASN A 15 -4.40 4.06 -1.52
C ASN A 15 -5.37 4.18 -2.68
N MET A 16 -4.93 4.73 -3.81
CA MET A 16 -5.77 4.80 -5.00
C MET A 16 -6.14 3.39 -5.50
N LYS A 17 -5.17 2.48 -5.53
CA LYS A 17 -5.41 1.10 -5.96
C LYS A 17 -6.34 0.36 -5.01
N LEU A 18 -6.15 0.55 -3.70
CA LEU A 18 -7.01 -0.06 -2.70
C LEU A 18 -8.45 0.46 -2.80
N ARG A 19 -8.59 1.75 -3.10
CA ARG A 19 -9.92 2.34 -3.27
C ARG A 19 -10.64 1.83 -4.51
N ASP A 20 -9.91 1.73 -5.63
CA ASP A 20 -10.52 1.52 -6.94
C ASP A 20 -10.49 0.08 -7.43
N GLU A 21 -9.51 -0.74 -7.03
CA GLU A 21 -9.27 -2.02 -7.68
C GLU A 21 -9.18 -3.23 -6.75
N TYR A 22 -8.76 -3.06 -5.49
CA TYR A 22 -8.50 -4.20 -4.62
C TYR A 22 -9.23 -4.05 -3.28
N PRO A 23 -9.86 -5.13 -2.81
CA PRO A 23 -10.62 -5.06 -1.53
C PRO A 23 -9.73 -5.13 -0.29
N THR A 24 -8.48 -5.59 -0.43
CA THR A 24 -7.54 -5.69 0.70
C THR A 24 -6.12 -5.44 0.24
N LEU A 25 -5.25 -5.11 1.19
CA LEU A 25 -3.82 -4.94 0.91
C LEU A 25 -3.20 -6.25 0.43
N THR A 26 -3.60 -7.37 1.01
CA THR A 26 -3.10 -8.69 0.62
C THR A 26 -3.39 -8.97 -0.86
N GLU A 27 -4.61 -8.65 -1.31
CA GLU A 27 -4.98 -8.86 -2.71
C GLU A 27 -4.16 -7.98 -3.65
N PHE A 28 -3.95 -6.72 -3.28
CA PHE A 28 -3.12 -5.81 -4.06
C PHE A 28 -1.70 -6.35 -4.20
N CYS A 29 -1.11 -6.78 -3.09
CA CYS A 29 0.26 -7.26 -3.09
C CYS A 29 0.41 -8.56 -3.90
N LYS A 30 -0.52 -9.50 -3.74
CA LYS A 30 -0.50 -10.76 -4.48
C LYS A 30 -0.61 -10.53 -5.99
N SER A 31 -1.54 -9.68 -6.39
CA SER A 31 -1.77 -9.41 -7.82
C SER A 31 -0.59 -8.76 -8.50
N ASN A 32 0.23 -8.04 -7.76
CA ASN A 32 1.33 -7.26 -8.32
C ASN A 32 2.71 -7.81 -7.96
N GLY A 33 2.77 -8.95 -7.28
CA GLY A 33 4.04 -9.56 -6.90
C GLY A 33 4.83 -8.73 -5.91
N ILE A 34 4.15 -8.06 -4.99
CA ILE A 34 4.76 -7.19 -3.99
C ILE A 34 4.81 -7.92 -2.66
N ASP A 35 5.94 -7.81 -1.95
CA ASP A 35 6.06 -8.32 -0.59
C ASP A 35 5.32 -7.39 0.35
N GLU A 36 4.23 -7.87 0.93
CA GLU A 36 3.35 -7.08 1.79
C GLU A 36 4.09 -6.49 3.00
N GLU A 37 4.94 -7.27 3.64
CA GLU A 37 5.69 -6.80 4.81
C GLU A 37 6.67 -5.69 4.46
N SER A 38 7.34 -5.80 3.32
CA SER A 38 8.24 -4.75 2.84
C SER A 38 7.49 -3.46 2.54
N LEU A 39 6.32 -3.58 1.92
CA LEU A 39 5.49 -2.41 1.62
C LEU A 39 5.05 -1.72 2.90
N LYS A 40 4.57 -2.49 3.87
CA LYS A 40 4.17 -1.94 5.17
C LYS A 40 5.34 -1.25 5.86
N ALA A 41 6.53 -1.85 5.82
CA ALA A 41 7.71 -1.27 6.45
C ALA A 41 8.10 0.05 5.79
N SER A 42 8.03 0.11 4.45
CA SER A 42 8.34 1.34 3.72
C SER A 42 7.42 2.48 4.10
N LEU A 43 6.13 2.22 4.21
CA LEU A 43 5.17 3.26 4.58
C LEU A 43 5.24 3.59 6.08
N ALA A 44 5.54 2.60 6.92
CA ALA A 44 5.72 2.82 8.35
C ALA A 44 6.89 3.76 8.64
N SER A 45 7.95 3.70 7.82
CA SER A 45 9.10 4.58 8.00
C SER A 45 8.74 6.06 7.81
N ALA A 46 7.65 6.33 7.09
CA ALA A 46 7.14 7.69 6.90
C ALA A 46 5.95 8.01 7.82
N GLY A 47 5.63 7.09 8.75
CA GLY A 47 4.57 7.30 9.72
C GLY A 47 3.18 6.84 9.28
N PHE A 48 3.08 6.05 8.22
CA PHE A 48 1.79 5.58 7.72
C PHE A 48 1.57 4.11 8.09
N GLU A 49 0.33 3.78 8.44
CA GLU A 49 -0.05 2.46 8.91
C GLU A 49 -1.31 1.99 8.18
N TYR A 50 -1.34 0.71 7.81
CA TYR A 50 -2.51 0.15 7.12
C TYR A 50 -3.66 -0.03 8.10
N MET A 51 -4.82 0.52 7.72
CA MET A 51 -6.06 0.42 8.48
C MET A 51 -7.02 -0.50 7.73
N PRO A 52 -7.13 -1.78 8.14
CA PRO A 52 -7.99 -2.72 7.41
C PRO A 52 -9.47 -2.33 7.41
N GLU A 53 -9.93 -1.63 8.43
CA GLU A 53 -11.33 -1.22 8.54
C GLU A 53 -11.77 -0.33 7.39
N ILE A 54 -10.84 0.48 6.88
CA ILE A 54 -11.13 1.40 5.77
C ILE A 54 -10.33 1.06 4.52
N ASN A 55 -9.53 0.00 4.56
CA ASN A 55 -8.71 -0.47 3.45
C ASN A 55 -7.81 0.64 2.89
N GLN A 56 -7.14 1.35 3.78
CA GLN A 56 -6.24 2.45 3.41
C GLN A 56 -5.10 2.59 4.42
N PHE A 57 -4.00 3.19 3.95
CA PHE A 57 -2.93 3.62 4.85
C PHE A 57 -3.22 5.03 5.36
N ARG A 58 -2.87 5.28 6.62
CA ARG A 58 -3.01 6.58 7.24
C ARG A 58 -1.85 6.95 8.14
#